data_c44ac0cafa5989dcb580789ca649fded
#
_entry.id   c44ac0cafa5989dcb580789ca649fded
#
_cell.length_a   1.000
_cell.length_b   1.000
_cell.length_c   1.000
_cell.angle_alpha   90.00
_cell.angle_beta   90.00
_cell.angle_gamma   90.00
#
_symmetry.space_group_name_H-M   'P 1'
#
loop_
_entity.id
_entity.type
_entity.pdbx_description
1 polymer ?
#
loop_
_entity_poly.entity_id
_entity_poly.type
_entity_poly.pdbx_seq_one_letter_code
_entity_poly.pdbx_strand_id
1 'polypeptide(L)'
;MLYQKLSIDNFLCFDHFDIQFAPSVSIIIGRNGAGKTTLIRAMVYSLYFMFTNDRSMGDDFLSAGNPDLKMKSIKYDEFHRRKDSEDVTADANFHGQITFQGENIEWDMYRRSTSGSSLNPSRYRPAYQHLMQLYRKYDELPLLAYFSDSFPHTLTNISSFAKQQMAANGKTLRNFGYYQWDNETACVEIWQRRLLNSMAKLKQLDDDTDTFTRNEVAFVTKKLTQFSLVLNRDICDTAF
;
A
#
# COMPACT_ATOMS: atom_id res chain seq x y z
N MET A 1 3.69 -10.30 5.37
CA MET A 1 4.42 -9.15 5.95
C MET A 1 3.72 -8.72 7.23
N LEU A 2 4.47 -8.48 8.28
CA LEU A 2 3.97 -7.98 9.56
C LEU A 2 4.66 -6.64 9.87
N TYR A 3 3.89 -5.59 10.06
CA TYR A 3 4.41 -4.29 10.52
C TYR A 3 4.62 -4.35 12.02
N GLN A 4 5.85 -4.15 12.50
CA GLN A 4 6.19 -4.34 13.92
C GLN A 4 6.26 -3.02 14.67
N LYS A 5 6.99 -2.04 14.13
CA LYS A 5 7.24 -0.77 14.79
C LYS A 5 7.28 0.39 13.79
N LEU A 6 6.80 1.54 14.25
CA LEU A 6 6.98 2.83 13.56
C LEU A 6 7.35 3.89 14.57
N SER A 7 8.46 4.59 14.32
CA SER A 7 8.84 5.83 14.99
C SER A 7 8.68 6.97 14.01
N ILE A 8 8.04 8.04 14.43
CA ILE A 8 7.71 9.20 13.62
C ILE A 8 8.35 10.42 14.27
N ASP A 9 9.19 11.12 13.50
CA ASP A 9 9.79 12.38 13.93
C ASP A 9 9.32 13.50 13.00
N ASN A 10 8.86 14.58 13.60
CA ASN A 10 8.61 15.85 12.96
C ASN A 10 7.64 15.79 11.77
N PHE A 11 6.48 15.14 11.95
CA PHE A 11 5.47 14.97 10.93
C PHE A 11 4.07 15.40 11.39
N LEU A 12 3.49 16.38 10.72
CA LEU A 12 2.15 16.96 10.99
C LEU A 12 1.96 17.31 12.48
N CYS A 13 1.10 16.55 13.19
CA CYS A 13 0.84 16.80 14.61
C CYS A 13 1.87 16.14 15.55
N PHE A 14 2.79 15.33 15.04
CA PHE A 14 3.79 14.63 15.84
C PHE A 14 5.14 15.34 15.80
N ASP A 15 5.62 15.78 16.94
CA ASP A 15 7.02 16.14 17.15
C ASP A 15 7.86 14.84 17.21
N HIS A 16 7.45 13.94 18.09
CA HIS A 16 7.96 12.56 18.17
C HIS A 16 6.83 11.62 18.58
N PHE A 17 6.76 10.42 17.97
CA PHE A 17 5.78 9.40 18.31
C PHE A 17 6.26 8.00 17.97
N ASP A 18 6.20 7.09 18.94
CA ASP A 18 6.55 5.68 18.78
C ASP A 18 5.33 4.78 18.93
N ILE A 19 5.22 3.77 18.07
CA ILE A 19 4.18 2.75 18.16
C ILE A 19 4.72 1.36 17.81
N GLN A 20 4.28 0.38 18.58
CA GLN A 20 4.46 -1.05 18.27
C GLN A 20 3.11 -1.67 17.92
N PHE A 21 3.10 -2.47 16.88
CA PHE A 21 1.89 -3.13 16.38
C PHE A 21 1.78 -4.56 16.89
N ALA A 22 0.56 -4.99 17.16
CA ALA A 22 0.29 -6.38 17.50
C ALA A 22 0.50 -7.31 16.28
N PRO A 23 0.83 -8.59 16.50
CA PRO A 23 1.09 -9.53 15.40
C PRO A 23 -0.09 -9.78 14.46
N SER A 24 -1.32 -9.53 14.89
CA SER A 24 -2.53 -9.78 14.09
C SER A 24 -3.30 -8.51 13.79
N VAL A 25 -3.87 -7.88 14.79
CA VAL A 25 -4.71 -6.69 14.66
C VAL A 25 -4.30 -5.65 15.69
N SER A 26 -4.10 -4.41 15.26
CA SER A 26 -3.90 -3.26 16.12
C SER A 26 -5.08 -2.29 15.95
N ILE A 27 -5.76 -1.98 17.06
CA ILE A 27 -6.87 -1.04 17.07
C ILE A 27 -6.39 0.28 17.66
N ILE A 28 -6.50 1.35 16.86
CA ILE A 28 -6.08 2.70 17.25
C ILE A 28 -7.31 3.48 17.71
N ILE A 29 -7.35 3.81 19.00
CA ILE A 29 -8.45 4.53 19.63
C ILE A 29 -7.96 5.91 20.08
N GLY A 30 -8.79 6.92 19.96
CA GLY A 30 -8.47 8.27 20.41
C GLY A 30 -9.55 9.28 20.03
N ARG A 31 -9.53 10.46 20.68
CA ARG A 31 -10.45 11.58 20.38
C ARG A 31 -10.25 12.09 18.93
N ASN A 32 -11.23 12.82 18.41
CA ASN A 32 -11.06 13.53 17.14
C ASN A 32 -9.91 14.54 17.26
N GLY A 33 -9.07 14.61 16.24
CA GLY A 33 -7.85 15.42 16.26
C GLY A 33 -6.64 14.82 16.97
N ALA A 34 -6.73 13.61 17.55
CA ALA A 34 -5.61 12.96 18.25
C ALA A 34 -4.51 12.39 17.33
N GLY A 35 -4.57 12.63 16.02
CA GLY A 35 -3.53 12.19 15.08
C GLY A 35 -3.72 10.78 14.51
N LYS A 36 -4.87 10.12 14.68
CA LYS A 36 -5.10 8.76 14.14
C LYS A 36 -4.87 8.66 12.62
N THR A 37 -5.47 9.57 11.87
CA THR A 37 -5.28 9.64 10.40
C THR A 37 -3.85 10.00 10.04
N THR A 38 -3.19 10.87 10.83
CA THR A 38 -1.77 11.19 10.66
C THR A 38 -0.88 9.99 10.84
N LEU A 39 -1.18 9.12 11.83
CA LEU A 39 -0.44 7.89 12.06
C LEU A 39 -0.58 6.93 10.84
N ILE A 40 -1.79 6.75 10.33
CA ILE A 40 -2.00 5.93 9.13
C ILE A 40 -1.26 6.51 7.92
N ARG A 41 -1.28 7.84 7.73
CA ARG A 41 -0.48 8.48 6.68
C ARG A 41 1.02 8.25 6.85
N ALA A 42 1.53 8.34 8.08
CA ALA A 42 2.94 8.05 8.36
C ALA A 42 3.29 6.59 8.02
N MET A 43 2.41 5.62 8.34
CA MET A 43 2.60 4.23 7.94
C MET A 43 2.67 4.08 6.41
N VAL A 44 1.77 4.74 5.66
CA VAL A 44 1.80 4.73 4.20
C VAL A 44 3.10 5.35 3.69
N TYR A 45 3.50 6.53 4.20
CA TYR A 45 4.75 7.18 3.80
C TYR A 45 5.99 6.31 4.09
N SER A 46 6.01 5.64 5.24
CA SER A 46 7.14 4.77 5.59
C SER A 46 7.32 3.60 4.62
N LEU A 47 6.24 3.08 4.04
CA LEU A 47 6.26 1.94 3.11
C LEU A 47 6.65 2.30 1.68
N TYR A 48 6.75 3.58 1.32
CA TYR A 48 7.16 3.96 -0.04
C TYR A 48 8.58 3.53 -0.42
N PHE A 49 9.44 3.17 0.53
CA PHE A 49 10.75 2.60 0.23
C PHE A 49 10.66 1.37 -0.68
N MET A 50 9.56 0.62 -0.59
CA MET A 50 9.31 -0.58 -1.41
C MET A 50 9.21 -0.26 -2.90
N PHE A 51 8.85 0.97 -3.27
CA PHE A 51 8.67 1.40 -4.66
C PHE A 51 9.85 2.24 -5.17
N THR A 52 11.01 2.06 -4.55
CA THR A 52 12.27 2.68 -5.00
C THR A 52 12.63 2.16 -6.38
N ASN A 53 12.94 3.08 -7.28
CA ASN A 53 13.53 2.76 -8.58
C ASN A 53 15.05 2.67 -8.42
N ASP A 54 15.55 1.54 -7.93
CA ASP A 54 16.98 1.30 -7.77
C ASP A 54 17.50 0.40 -8.90
N ARG A 55 18.00 1.02 -9.95
CA ARG A 55 18.59 0.33 -11.10
C ARG A 55 19.85 -0.48 -10.78
N SER A 56 20.45 -0.31 -9.61
CA SER A 56 21.56 -1.16 -9.17
C SER A 56 21.17 -2.63 -9.02
N MET A 57 19.86 -2.90 -8.89
CA MET A 57 19.28 -4.24 -8.83
C MET A 57 18.92 -4.82 -10.22
N GLY A 58 19.31 -4.16 -11.31
CA GLY A 58 18.88 -4.49 -12.67
C GLY A 58 17.48 -3.94 -12.98
N ASP A 59 16.85 -4.48 -14.03
CA ASP A 59 15.49 -4.07 -14.42
C ASP A 59 14.38 -4.74 -13.60
N ASP A 60 14.74 -5.65 -12.71
CA ASP A 60 13.83 -6.43 -11.89
C ASP A 60 13.64 -5.78 -10.50
N PHE A 61 12.93 -4.68 -10.47
CA PHE A 61 12.54 -3.98 -9.24
C PHE A 61 11.01 -3.93 -9.10
N LEU A 62 10.52 -3.78 -7.86
CA LEU A 62 9.09 -3.92 -7.54
C LEU A 62 8.18 -2.99 -8.35
N SER A 63 8.63 -1.79 -8.69
CA SER A 63 7.87 -0.83 -9.52
C SER A 63 8.18 -0.93 -11.02
N ALA A 64 8.95 -1.94 -11.46
CA ALA A 64 9.35 -2.10 -12.87
C ALA A 64 8.12 -2.16 -13.80
N GLY A 65 8.19 -1.41 -14.91
CA GLY A 65 7.14 -1.35 -15.89
C GLY A 65 5.82 -0.68 -15.45
N ASN A 66 5.72 -0.23 -14.20
CA ASN A 66 4.51 0.42 -13.67
C ASN A 66 4.77 1.90 -13.36
N PRO A 67 4.37 2.83 -14.24
CA PRO A 67 4.63 4.26 -14.08
C PRO A 67 3.84 4.90 -12.92
N ASP A 68 2.80 4.22 -12.42
CA ASP A 68 1.95 4.71 -11.33
C ASP A 68 2.52 4.37 -9.95
N LEU A 69 3.45 3.41 -9.87
CA LEU A 69 4.16 3.07 -8.64
C LEU A 69 5.42 3.93 -8.49
N LYS A 70 5.30 4.97 -7.71
CA LYS A 70 6.40 5.90 -7.44
C LYS A 70 6.58 6.09 -5.95
N MET A 71 7.84 6.14 -5.53
CA MET A 71 8.18 6.55 -4.19
C MET A 71 7.75 8.00 -3.97
N LYS A 72 7.01 8.27 -2.90
CA LYS A 72 6.62 9.62 -2.48
C LYS A 72 7.44 10.05 -1.28
N SER A 73 7.68 11.34 -1.18
CA SER A 73 8.38 11.99 -0.07
C SER A 73 7.40 12.83 0.73
N ILE A 74 7.71 13.03 2.01
CA ILE A 74 7.02 13.98 2.87
C ILE A 74 7.07 15.36 2.19
N LYS A 75 5.95 16.07 2.12
CA LYS A 75 5.90 17.43 1.58
C LYS A 75 6.33 18.43 2.64
N TYR A 76 6.73 19.65 2.20
CA TYR A 76 7.17 20.69 3.12
C TYR A 76 6.08 21.15 4.10
N ASP A 77 4.84 21.19 3.64
CA ASP A 77 3.66 21.53 4.43
C ASP A 77 3.24 20.45 5.44
N GLU A 78 3.83 19.24 5.33
CA GLU A 78 3.59 18.11 6.23
C GLU A 78 4.62 18.00 7.36
N PHE A 79 5.64 18.85 7.40
CA PHE A 79 6.55 18.92 8.53
C PHE A 79 5.82 19.43 9.77
N HIS A 80 6.17 18.92 10.93
CA HIS A 80 5.66 19.44 12.19
C HIS A 80 6.07 20.90 12.37
N ARG A 81 5.13 21.74 12.79
CA ARG A 81 5.37 23.15 13.12
C ARG A 81 5.09 23.36 14.59
N ARG A 82 6.05 23.93 15.30
CA ARG A 82 5.84 24.34 16.69
C ARG A 82 4.87 25.52 16.71
N LYS A 83 4.04 25.56 17.76
CA LYS A 83 3.00 26.61 17.91
C LYS A 83 3.54 28.04 17.88
N ASP A 84 4.79 28.22 18.29
CA ASP A 84 5.44 29.53 18.44
C ASP A 84 6.41 29.87 17.29
N SER A 85 6.46 29.05 16.24
CA SER A 85 7.34 29.27 15.09
C SER A 85 6.66 28.83 13.81
N GLU A 86 6.70 29.68 12.79
CA GLU A 86 6.27 29.32 11.44
C GLU A 86 7.32 28.50 10.70
N ASP A 87 8.55 28.50 11.20
CA ASP A 87 9.68 27.83 10.56
C ASP A 87 9.74 26.33 10.90
N VAL A 88 9.99 25.53 9.87
CA VAL A 88 10.33 24.12 10.01
C VAL A 88 11.79 24.00 10.45
N THR A 89 12.01 23.65 11.70
CA THR A 89 13.35 23.68 12.31
C THR A 89 14.05 22.32 12.36
N ALA A 90 13.33 21.23 12.17
CA ALA A 90 13.88 19.90 12.32
C ALA A 90 13.57 19.01 11.11
N ASP A 91 14.44 18.04 10.87
CA ASP A 91 14.30 17.06 9.82
C ASP A 91 13.18 16.05 10.16
N ALA A 92 12.48 15.54 9.17
CA ALA A 92 11.44 14.54 9.37
C ALA A 92 11.97 13.12 9.10
N ASN A 93 11.54 12.16 9.89
CA ASN A 93 11.92 10.76 9.71
C ASN A 93 10.76 9.81 10.04
N PHE A 94 10.67 8.72 9.29
CA PHE A 94 9.89 7.54 9.65
C PHE A 94 10.86 6.37 9.76
N HIS A 95 11.11 5.93 10.98
CA HIS A 95 11.84 4.69 11.21
C HIS A 95 10.84 3.54 11.29
N GLY A 96 10.86 2.65 10.29
CA GLY A 96 9.96 1.52 10.19
C GLY A 96 10.67 0.19 10.40
N GLN A 97 9.93 -0.77 10.95
CA GLN A 97 10.37 -2.16 11.09
C GLN A 97 9.24 -3.10 10.68
N ILE A 98 9.55 -4.05 9.79
CA ILE A 98 8.66 -5.13 9.40
C ILE A 98 9.33 -6.49 9.56
N THR A 99 8.50 -7.54 9.69
CA THR A 99 8.93 -8.91 9.43
C THR A 99 8.33 -9.38 8.10
N PHE A 100 9.18 -9.86 7.21
CA PHE A 100 8.77 -10.47 5.95
C PHE A 100 9.54 -11.77 5.72
N GLN A 101 8.84 -12.86 5.44
CA GLN A 101 9.42 -14.21 5.28
C GLN A 101 10.31 -14.65 6.46
N GLY A 102 9.94 -14.25 7.69
CA GLY A 102 10.67 -14.58 8.92
C GLY A 102 11.89 -13.71 9.19
N GLU A 103 12.21 -12.77 8.30
CA GLU A 103 13.34 -11.85 8.47
C GLU A 103 12.89 -10.45 8.82
N ASN A 104 13.65 -9.76 9.68
CA ASN A 104 13.38 -8.39 10.06
C ASN A 104 14.07 -7.43 9.10
N ILE A 105 13.32 -6.41 8.67
CA ILE A 105 13.76 -5.35 7.79
C ILE A 105 13.49 -4.03 8.47
N GLU A 106 14.51 -3.19 8.61
CA GLU A 106 14.44 -1.85 9.22
C GLU A 106 14.92 -0.81 8.22
N TRP A 107 14.28 0.36 8.23
CA TRP A 107 14.64 1.47 7.33
C TRP A 107 14.25 2.82 7.92
N ASP A 108 14.84 3.88 7.38
CA ASP A 108 14.48 5.27 7.64
C ASP A 108 14.06 5.98 6.36
N MET A 109 12.89 6.61 6.39
CA MET A 109 12.43 7.55 5.37
C MET A 109 12.76 8.98 5.82
N TYR A 110 14.04 9.31 5.75
CA TYR A 110 14.59 10.56 6.28
C TYR A 110 14.60 11.65 5.23
N ARG A 111 14.05 12.83 5.59
CA ARG A 111 14.06 14.04 4.77
C ARG A 111 14.54 15.24 5.58
N ARG A 112 15.49 15.99 5.02
CA ARG A 112 15.96 17.24 5.61
C ARG A 112 14.93 18.36 5.41
N SER A 113 14.74 19.19 6.44
CA SER A 113 13.86 20.34 6.39
C SER A 113 14.33 21.44 5.40
N THR A 114 15.64 21.57 5.24
CA THR A 114 16.30 22.64 4.47
C THR A 114 16.67 22.24 3.04
N SER A 115 16.63 20.96 2.70
CA SER A 115 16.95 20.47 1.35
C SER A 115 15.69 20.23 0.55
N GLY A 116 15.79 20.34 -0.78
CA GLY A 116 14.68 20.03 -1.68
C GLY A 116 14.01 18.68 -1.41
N SER A 117 13.18 18.21 -2.30
CA SER A 117 12.25 17.09 -2.08
C SER A 117 12.87 15.68 -1.92
N SER A 118 14.19 15.53 -1.90
CA SER A 118 14.83 14.21 -1.93
C SER A 118 14.96 13.57 -0.55
N LEU A 119 14.45 12.36 -0.42
CA LEU A 119 14.77 11.46 0.68
C LEU A 119 16.24 11.02 0.60
N ASN A 120 16.84 10.67 1.74
CA ASN A 120 18.22 10.16 1.76
C ASN A 120 18.25 8.66 1.40
N PRO A 121 18.71 8.27 0.19
CA PRO A 121 18.65 6.88 -0.27
C PRO A 121 19.52 5.93 0.58
N SER A 122 20.61 6.41 1.20
CA SER A 122 21.49 5.55 1.99
C SER A 122 20.78 4.91 3.18
N ARG A 123 19.67 5.48 3.65
CA ARG A 123 18.96 5.03 4.84
C ARG A 123 17.86 3.99 4.57
N TYR A 124 17.32 3.93 3.36
CA TYR A 124 16.27 2.94 3.02
C TYR A 124 16.71 1.94 1.94
N ARG A 125 17.73 2.26 1.13
CA ARG A 125 18.19 1.38 0.04
C ARG A 125 18.63 -0.01 0.52
N PRO A 126 19.37 -0.17 1.63
CA PRO A 126 19.74 -1.51 2.13
C PRO A 126 18.50 -2.37 2.45
N ALA A 127 17.48 -1.78 3.07
CA ALA A 127 16.23 -2.47 3.38
C ALA A 127 15.47 -2.86 2.10
N TYR A 128 15.44 -1.97 1.12
CA TYR A 128 14.87 -2.28 -0.19
C TYR A 128 15.58 -3.44 -0.88
N GLN A 129 16.91 -3.42 -0.89
CA GLN A 129 17.71 -4.50 -1.48
C GLN A 129 17.47 -5.84 -0.77
N HIS A 130 17.37 -5.83 0.55
CA HIS A 130 17.04 -7.03 1.34
C HIS A 130 15.62 -7.55 0.98
N LEU A 131 14.62 -6.67 0.95
CA LEU A 131 13.26 -7.02 0.52
C LEU A 131 13.24 -7.67 -0.88
N MET A 132 13.99 -7.12 -1.83
CA MET A 132 14.08 -7.65 -3.20
C MET A 132 14.78 -9.02 -3.26
N GLN A 133 15.78 -9.25 -2.40
CA GLN A 133 16.40 -10.58 -2.28
C GLN A 133 15.39 -11.62 -1.78
N LEU A 134 14.60 -11.28 -0.76
CA LEU A 134 13.54 -12.15 -0.25
C LEU A 134 12.45 -12.40 -1.30
N TYR A 135 12.03 -11.37 -2.03
CA TYR A 135 11.11 -11.51 -3.14
C TYR A 135 11.60 -12.48 -4.20
N ARG A 136 12.86 -12.38 -4.63
CA ARG A 136 13.46 -13.29 -5.61
C ARG A 136 13.56 -14.72 -5.09
N LYS A 137 13.85 -14.88 -3.79
CA LYS A 137 14.00 -16.20 -3.15
C LYS A 137 12.66 -16.92 -3.00
N TYR A 138 11.59 -16.21 -2.60
CA TYR A 138 10.32 -16.80 -2.24
C TYR A 138 9.22 -16.60 -3.28
N ASP A 139 9.45 -15.74 -4.27
CA ASP A 139 8.48 -15.35 -5.30
C ASP A 139 7.15 -14.82 -4.71
N GLU A 140 7.20 -14.19 -3.54
CA GLU A 140 6.05 -13.64 -2.84
C GLU A 140 6.17 -12.13 -2.68
N LEU A 141 5.06 -11.42 -2.84
CA LEU A 141 4.96 -9.98 -2.63
C LEU A 141 4.13 -9.70 -1.38
N PRO A 142 4.53 -8.71 -0.55
CA PRO A 142 3.70 -8.28 0.56
C PRO A 142 2.38 -7.70 0.06
N LEU A 143 1.28 -8.03 0.74
CA LEU A 143 -0.02 -7.42 0.46
C LEU A 143 -0.12 -6.07 1.16
N LEU A 144 -0.41 -5.02 0.41
CA LEU A 144 -0.70 -3.68 0.90
C LEU A 144 -2.11 -3.27 0.47
N ALA A 145 -2.90 -2.79 1.43
CA ALA A 145 -4.21 -2.23 1.17
C ALA A 145 -4.51 -1.12 2.19
N TYR A 146 -4.88 0.05 1.70
CA TYR A 146 -5.31 1.17 2.52
C TYR A 146 -6.77 1.51 2.22
N PHE A 147 -7.58 1.54 3.26
CA PHE A 147 -8.98 1.93 3.20
C PHE A 147 -9.19 3.16 4.07
N SER A 148 -9.65 4.23 3.47
CA SER A 148 -9.97 5.46 4.18
C SER A 148 -11.41 5.44 4.70
N ASP A 149 -11.67 6.32 5.65
CA ASP A 149 -13.00 6.61 6.19
C ASP A 149 -13.82 7.60 5.34
N SER A 150 -13.22 8.14 4.28
CA SER A 150 -13.92 9.08 3.39
C SER A 150 -14.97 8.36 2.53
N PHE A 151 -16.22 8.78 2.70
CA PHE A 151 -17.35 8.28 1.93
C PHE A 151 -18.22 9.46 1.41
N PRO A 152 -18.73 9.48 0.18
CA PRO A 152 -18.56 8.46 -0.86
C PRO A 152 -17.16 8.51 -1.50
N HIS A 153 -16.65 7.35 -1.77
CA HIS A 153 -15.42 7.21 -2.51
C HIS A 153 -15.62 7.68 -3.96
N THR A 154 -15.13 8.86 -4.26
CA THR A 154 -15.24 9.43 -5.61
C THR A 154 -14.22 8.79 -6.54
N LEU A 155 -14.68 8.46 -7.74
CA LEU A 155 -13.84 7.99 -8.82
C LEU A 155 -12.75 8.99 -9.14
N THR A 156 -11.52 8.60 -8.91
CA THR A 156 -10.38 9.29 -9.48
C THR A 156 -10.18 8.85 -10.93
N ASN A 157 -9.61 9.72 -11.76
CA ASN A 157 -9.28 9.37 -13.13
C ASN A 157 -8.35 8.17 -13.16
N ILE A 158 -8.81 7.07 -13.79
CA ILE A 158 -7.99 5.88 -14.00
C ILE A 158 -6.93 6.21 -15.05
N SER A 159 -5.65 5.93 -14.74
CA SER A 159 -4.53 6.18 -15.66
C SER A 159 -4.68 5.37 -16.95
N SER A 160 -4.04 5.84 -18.02
CA SER A 160 -3.99 5.10 -19.29
C SER A 160 -3.31 3.75 -19.13
N PHE A 161 -2.27 3.68 -18.29
CA PHE A 161 -1.59 2.44 -17.95
C PHE A 161 -2.55 1.45 -17.27
N ALA A 162 -3.29 1.87 -16.25
CA ALA A 162 -4.24 1.00 -15.57
C ALA A 162 -5.34 0.49 -16.51
N LYS A 163 -5.86 1.35 -17.39
CA LYS A 163 -6.81 0.93 -18.44
C LYS A 163 -6.23 -0.15 -19.34
N GLN A 164 -4.97 0.00 -19.75
CA GLN A 164 -4.26 -1.00 -20.55
C GLN A 164 -4.08 -2.32 -19.80
N GLN A 165 -3.67 -2.27 -18.53
CA GLN A 165 -3.52 -3.48 -17.70
C GLN A 165 -4.86 -4.21 -17.49
N MET A 166 -5.95 -3.47 -17.29
CA MET A 166 -7.29 -4.04 -17.18
C MET A 166 -7.80 -4.70 -18.46
N ALA A 167 -7.40 -4.18 -19.62
CA ALA A 167 -7.74 -4.75 -20.92
C ALA A 167 -6.85 -5.92 -21.33
N ALA A 168 -5.70 -6.11 -20.67
CA ALA A 168 -4.75 -7.17 -20.98
C ALA A 168 -5.33 -8.56 -20.59
N ASN A 169 -5.39 -9.47 -21.57
CA ASN A 169 -5.89 -10.82 -21.38
C ASN A 169 -4.85 -11.67 -20.62
N GLY A 170 -4.90 -11.67 -19.30
CA GLY A 170 -4.04 -12.52 -18.47
C GLY A 170 -2.56 -12.13 -18.39
N LYS A 171 -2.13 -11.07 -19.09
CA LYS A 171 -0.73 -10.59 -19.11
C LYS A 171 -0.56 -9.28 -18.32
N THR A 172 -1.22 -9.16 -17.19
CA THR A 172 -1.03 -8.02 -16.30
C THR A 172 0.30 -8.11 -15.57
N LEU A 173 0.95 -6.96 -15.37
CA LEU A 173 2.12 -6.90 -14.51
C LEU A 173 1.75 -7.33 -13.09
N ARG A 174 2.59 -8.15 -12.47
CA ARG A 174 2.37 -8.65 -11.12
C ARG A 174 2.22 -7.52 -10.09
N ASN A 175 2.99 -6.45 -10.26
CA ASN A 175 2.94 -5.26 -9.42
C ASN A 175 1.71 -4.36 -9.68
N PHE A 176 0.85 -4.70 -10.64
CA PHE A 176 -0.41 -4.00 -10.85
C PHE A 176 -1.35 -4.12 -9.65
N GLY A 177 -1.18 -5.16 -8.83
CA GLY A 177 -1.90 -5.31 -7.56
C GLY A 177 -1.70 -4.17 -6.58
N TYR A 178 -0.62 -3.39 -6.72
CA TYR A 178 -0.35 -2.19 -5.92
C TYR A 178 -0.90 -0.90 -6.53
N TYR A 179 -1.62 -0.96 -7.64
CA TYR A 179 -2.17 0.25 -8.23
C TYR A 179 -3.04 1.00 -7.21
N GLN A 180 -2.66 2.24 -6.91
CA GLN A 180 -3.33 3.11 -5.93
C GLN A 180 -3.54 2.49 -4.54
N TRP A 181 -2.62 1.64 -4.10
CA TRP A 181 -2.65 1.01 -2.78
C TRP A 181 -2.69 2.03 -1.64
N ASP A 182 -2.19 3.24 -1.86
CA ASP A 182 -2.07 4.37 -0.94
C ASP A 182 -3.18 5.42 -1.12
N ASN A 183 -4.07 5.21 -2.06
CA ASN A 183 -5.14 6.14 -2.37
C ASN A 183 -6.50 5.50 -2.05
N GLU A 184 -7.31 6.25 -1.38
CA GLU A 184 -8.46 5.85 -0.58
C GLU A 184 -9.51 4.99 -1.29
N THR A 185 -9.49 4.80 -2.64
CA THR A 185 -10.72 4.27 -3.23
C THR A 185 -10.65 3.65 -4.61
N ALA A 186 -9.69 4.00 -5.41
CA ALA A 186 -9.67 3.55 -6.80
C ALA A 186 -9.37 2.06 -6.95
N CYS A 187 -8.75 1.44 -5.95
CA CYS A 187 -8.41 0.02 -5.96
C CYS A 187 -9.65 -0.87 -6.08
N VAL A 188 -10.69 -0.62 -5.29
CA VAL A 188 -11.91 -1.45 -5.29
C VAL A 188 -12.62 -1.41 -6.64
N GLU A 189 -12.79 -0.21 -7.22
CA GLU A 189 -13.49 -0.06 -8.50
C GLU A 189 -12.72 -0.69 -9.65
N ILE A 190 -11.40 -0.57 -9.66
CA ILE A 190 -10.56 -1.17 -10.69
C ILE A 190 -10.71 -2.69 -10.67
N TRP A 191 -10.65 -3.30 -9.50
CA TRP A 191 -10.84 -4.73 -9.34
C TRP A 191 -12.24 -5.19 -9.67
N GLN A 192 -13.25 -4.41 -9.29
CA GLN A 192 -14.64 -4.68 -9.66
C GLN A 192 -14.82 -4.64 -11.19
N ARG A 193 -14.32 -3.61 -11.87
CA ARG A 193 -14.37 -3.50 -13.33
C ARG A 193 -13.63 -4.65 -14.01
N ARG A 194 -12.45 -5.01 -13.50
CA ARG A 194 -11.69 -6.16 -14.03
C ARG A 194 -12.50 -7.44 -13.92
N LEU A 195 -13.08 -7.72 -12.75
CA LEU A 195 -13.90 -8.92 -12.54
C LEU A 195 -15.11 -8.95 -13.47
N LEU A 196 -15.83 -7.83 -13.59
CA LEU A 196 -16.99 -7.73 -14.50
C LEU A 196 -16.58 -7.97 -15.96
N ASN A 197 -15.46 -7.40 -16.41
CA ASN A 197 -14.92 -7.62 -17.75
C ASN A 197 -14.53 -9.09 -17.96
N SER A 198 -13.90 -9.71 -16.99
CA SER A 198 -13.54 -11.13 -17.03
C SER A 198 -14.77 -12.03 -17.10
N MET A 199 -15.80 -11.73 -16.30
CA MET A 199 -17.09 -12.46 -16.36
C MET A 199 -17.81 -12.27 -17.69
N ALA A 200 -17.80 -11.06 -18.26
CA ALA A 200 -18.41 -10.77 -19.56
C ALA A 200 -17.70 -11.55 -20.69
N LYS A 201 -16.36 -11.61 -20.64
CA LYS A 201 -15.57 -12.41 -21.60
C LYS A 201 -15.92 -13.88 -21.54
N LEU A 202 -16.00 -14.46 -20.33
CA LEU A 202 -16.36 -15.88 -20.17
C LEU A 202 -17.74 -16.23 -20.69
N LYS A 203 -18.68 -15.26 -20.70
CA LYS A 203 -20.01 -15.45 -21.29
C LYS A 203 -20.03 -15.39 -22.82
N GLN A 204 -19.03 -14.71 -23.43
CA GLN A 204 -18.93 -14.55 -24.89
C GLN A 204 -18.07 -15.61 -25.54
N LEU A 205 -17.15 -16.23 -24.80
CA LEU A 205 -16.25 -17.26 -25.30
C LEU A 205 -16.85 -18.63 -25.00
N ASP A 206 -17.35 -19.30 -26.04
CA ASP A 206 -17.78 -20.71 -26.00
C ASP A 206 -16.59 -21.67 -25.88
N ASP A 207 -15.36 -21.15 -25.77
CA ASP A 207 -14.13 -21.90 -25.91
C ASP A 207 -13.41 -22.11 -24.56
N ASP A 208 -12.95 -23.32 -24.33
CA ASP A 208 -12.22 -23.80 -23.13
C ASP A 208 -10.80 -23.20 -22.98
N THR A 209 -10.38 -22.32 -23.89
CA THR A 209 -9.00 -21.88 -24.03
C THR A 209 -8.53 -20.82 -23.01
N ASP A 210 -9.43 -20.07 -22.36
CA ASP A 210 -9.04 -19.06 -21.36
C ASP A 210 -9.13 -19.59 -19.92
N THR A 211 -8.31 -20.58 -19.61
CA THR A 211 -8.21 -21.17 -18.26
C THR A 211 -7.80 -20.18 -17.19
N PHE A 212 -7.00 -19.16 -17.54
CA PHE A 212 -6.56 -18.14 -16.58
C PHE A 212 -7.74 -17.27 -16.11
N THR A 213 -8.51 -16.71 -17.03
CA THR A 213 -9.69 -15.87 -16.71
C THR A 213 -10.73 -16.69 -15.94
N ARG A 214 -10.94 -17.95 -16.30
CA ARG A 214 -11.85 -18.84 -15.58
C ARG A 214 -11.42 -19.08 -14.15
N ASN A 215 -10.14 -19.38 -13.92
CA ASN A 215 -9.58 -19.59 -12.59
C ASN A 215 -9.62 -18.32 -11.74
N GLU A 216 -9.32 -17.15 -12.33
CA GLU A 216 -9.42 -15.85 -11.64
C GLU A 216 -10.85 -15.59 -11.16
N VAL A 217 -11.85 -15.73 -12.03
CA VAL A 217 -13.27 -15.51 -11.69
C VAL A 217 -13.74 -16.53 -10.64
N ALA A 218 -13.38 -17.80 -10.80
CA ALA A 218 -13.74 -18.85 -9.84
C ALA A 218 -13.13 -18.58 -8.46
N PHE A 219 -11.85 -18.20 -8.40
CA PHE A 219 -11.17 -17.85 -7.16
C PHE A 219 -11.83 -16.67 -6.44
N VAL A 220 -12.07 -15.56 -7.15
CA VAL A 220 -12.68 -14.36 -6.56
C VAL A 220 -14.11 -14.65 -6.11
N THR A 221 -14.91 -15.34 -6.92
CA THR A 221 -16.28 -15.73 -6.55
C THR A 221 -16.30 -16.60 -5.29
N LYS A 222 -15.40 -17.59 -5.21
CA LYS A 222 -15.26 -18.45 -4.02
C LYS A 222 -14.94 -17.61 -2.76
N LYS A 223 -14.02 -16.65 -2.87
CA LYS A 223 -13.62 -15.80 -1.74
C LYS A 223 -14.75 -14.86 -1.31
N LEU A 224 -15.44 -14.23 -2.24
CA LEU A 224 -16.60 -13.38 -1.94
C LEU A 224 -17.74 -14.17 -1.28
N THR A 225 -18.03 -15.39 -1.74
CA THR A 225 -19.03 -16.27 -1.14
C THR A 225 -18.63 -16.66 0.30
N GLN A 226 -17.36 -16.99 0.53
CA GLN A 226 -16.86 -17.29 1.88
C GLN A 226 -17.02 -16.09 2.82
N PHE A 227 -16.69 -14.89 2.35
CA PHE A 227 -16.83 -13.65 3.12
C PHE A 227 -18.31 -13.34 3.43
N SER A 228 -19.20 -13.48 2.45
CA SER A 228 -20.64 -13.29 2.63
C SER A 228 -21.25 -14.24 3.64
N LEU A 229 -20.82 -15.50 3.67
CA LEU A 229 -21.27 -16.50 4.65
C LEU A 229 -20.83 -16.14 6.07
N VAL A 230 -19.64 -15.56 6.25
CA VAL A 230 -19.16 -15.09 7.56
C VAL A 230 -20.02 -13.92 8.01
N LEU A 231 -20.24 -12.90 7.18
CA LEU A 231 -21.08 -11.75 7.52
C LEU A 231 -22.52 -12.15 7.88
N ASN A 232 -23.11 -13.11 7.17
CA ASN A 232 -24.47 -13.58 7.47
C ASN A 232 -24.55 -14.35 8.79
N ARG A 233 -23.49 -15.04 9.21
CA ARG A 233 -23.44 -15.70 10.52
C ARG A 233 -23.44 -14.69 11.67
N ASP A 234 -22.59 -13.66 11.57
CA ASP A 234 -22.47 -12.62 12.60
C ASP A 234 -23.76 -11.80 12.76
N ILE A 235 -24.53 -11.61 11.69
CA ILE A 235 -25.84 -10.92 11.74
C ILE A 235 -26.92 -11.81 12.38
N CYS A 236 -26.89 -13.11 12.18
CA CYS A 236 -27.84 -14.03 12.79
C CYS A 236 -27.58 -14.25 14.30
N ASP A 237 -26.30 -14.20 14.72
CA ASP A 237 -25.94 -14.42 16.15
C ASP A 237 -26.18 -13.17 17.03
N THR A 238 -26.37 -12.00 16.43
CA THR A 238 -26.69 -10.74 17.15
C THR A 238 -28.20 -10.41 17.22
N ALA A 239 -29.06 -11.27 16.68
CA ALA A 239 -30.52 -11.07 16.64
C ALA A 239 -31.29 -11.88 17.71
N PHE A 240 -30.64 -12.26 18.84
CA PHE A 240 -31.31 -12.86 19.99
C PHE A 240 -30.97 -12.14 21.28
#